data_a2e86e3d8ce4cb5d3a97a6a14065606a
#
_entry.id   a2e86e3d8ce4cb5d3a97a6a14065606a
#
_cell.length_a   1.000
_cell.length_b   1.000
_cell.length_c   1.000
_cell.angle_alpha   90.00
_cell.angle_beta   90.00
_cell.angle_gamma   90.00
#
_symmetry.space_group_name_H-M   'P 1'
#
loop_
_entity.id
_entity.type
_entity.pdbx_description
1 polymer ?
#
loop_
_entity_poly.entity_id
_entity_poly.type
_entity_poly.pdbx_seq_one_letter_code
_entity_poly.pdbx_strand_id
1 'polypeptide(L)'
;MRPIRLGMVGGGQGAFIGGVHRIAARMDGMFTLVAGALSSDPERARASGEDLGLAPERTYMTWDGMARAEATRPDGIEAVAIVTPNHLHAGPAVAFLERGIHVICDKPLAATAEQAAAIAAAARASGAMFFLTHNYPGTPMVREARAMVAAGALGALRLVEVEYVQDWLARPVSNKQADWRTDPARSGAGALGDIGTHAWNLARFVSGLAPEALAAEVSTLVPGRRVDDNVSAHLRFAGGARGRLWASQVAVGHENGLRLRLAGSDGGLDWSQEDPNRLWFTPIGEPRRLLTRGGAGTGPAAQGRVPAGHPEGYLEAFATIYADISRAIRTGDRAACPVAGIEDGLEGMRFIAACLASSAAGGAWVAMH
;
A
#
# COMPACT_ATOMS: atom_id res chain seq x y z
N MET A 1 3.86 16.36 -22.34
CA MET A 1 4.15 16.97 -21.01
C MET A 1 5.49 16.45 -20.51
N ARG A 2 6.33 17.28 -19.84
CA ARG A 2 7.57 16.76 -19.24
C ARG A 2 7.26 15.80 -18.09
N PRO A 3 8.10 14.79 -17.84
CA PRO A 3 8.00 13.96 -16.65
C PRO A 3 8.15 14.79 -15.35
N ILE A 4 7.50 14.36 -14.28
CA ILE A 4 7.68 14.90 -12.92
C ILE A 4 9.08 14.48 -12.43
N ARG A 5 9.86 15.44 -11.94
CA ARG A 5 11.18 15.15 -11.36
C ARG A 5 10.99 14.48 -10.01
N LEU A 6 11.43 13.23 -9.92
CA LEU A 6 11.30 12.37 -8.74
C LEU A 6 12.62 12.29 -7.99
N GLY A 7 12.57 12.43 -6.68
CA GLY A 7 13.63 12.03 -5.77
C GLY A 7 13.32 10.67 -5.13
N MET A 8 14.32 10.01 -4.55
CA MET A 8 14.12 8.77 -3.80
C MET A 8 14.93 8.76 -2.50
N VAL A 9 14.27 8.35 -1.41
CA VAL A 9 14.91 8.11 -0.11
C VAL A 9 14.86 6.61 0.20
N GLY A 10 16.03 6.00 0.38
CA GLY A 10 16.17 4.54 0.46
C GLY A 10 16.19 3.90 -0.94
N GLY A 11 16.01 2.60 -1.00
CA GLY A 11 15.86 1.89 -2.27
C GLY A 11 17.14 1.69 -3.10
N GLY A 12 18.32 1.92 -2.53
CA GLY A 12 19.62 1.65 -3.18
C GLY A 12 19.92 0.17 -3.34
N GLN A 13 21.17 -0.17 -3.61
CA GLN A 13 21.63 -1.54 -3.85
C GLN A 13 21.10 -2.54 -2.82
N GLY A 14 20.60 -3.68 -3.29
CA GLY A 14 20.03 -4.75 -2.46
C GLY A 14 18.65 -4.46 -1.84
N ALA A 15 17.97 -3.35 -2.22
CA ALA A 15 16.62 -3.05 -1.78
C ALA A 15 15.60 -3.43 -2.87
N PHE A 16 14.73 -4.40 -2.58
CA PHE A 16 13.71 -4.90 -3.52
C PHE A 16 12.72 -3.79 -3.92
N ILE A 17 12.08 -3.15 -2.94
CA ILE A 17 10.95 -2.24 -3.20
C ILE A 17 11.36 -0.97 -3.96
N GLY A 18 12.58 -0.47 -3.76
CA GLY A 18 13.09 0.66 -4.53
C GLY A 18 13.17 0.39 -6.03
N GLY A 19 13.53 -0.83 -6.42
CA GLY A 19 13.51 -1.29 -7.82
C GLY A 19 12.10 -1.26 -8.40
N VAL A 20 11.12 -1.75 -7.65
CA VAL A 20 9.69 -1.75 -8.04
C VAL A 20 9.20 -0.33 -8.28
N HIS A 21 9.43 0.58 -7.34
CA HIS A 21 9.03 1.99 -7.49
C HIS A 21 9.65 2.66 -8.70
N ARG A 22 10.95 2.43 -8.96
CA ARG A 22 11.64 3.01 -10.13
C ARG A 22 11.10 2.50 -11.45
N ILE A 23 10.84 1.19 -11.55
CA ILE A 23 10.24 0.59 -12.75
C ILE A 23 8.84 1.17 -12.98
N ALA A 24 8.00 1.16 -11.97
CA ALA A 24 6.62 1.65 -12.03
C ALA A 24 6.54 3.15 -12.38
N ALA A 25 7.35 3.98 -11.74
CA ALA A 25 7.39 5.42 -11.99
C ALA A 25 7.78 5.77 -13.43
N ARG A 26 8.64 4.94 -14.04
CA ARG A 26 9.13 5.13 -15.41
C ARG A 26 8.19 4.51 -16.46
N MET A 27 7.41 3.51 -16.13
CA MET A 27 6.67 2.65 -17.07
C MET A 27 5.81 3.46 -18.05
N ASP A 28 5.11 4.49 -17.57
CA ASP A 28 4.25 5.35 -18.40
C ASP A 28 4.93 6.70 -18.77
N GLY A 29 6.24 6.85 -18.52
CA GLY A 29 6.97 8.09 -18.80
C GLY A 29 6.55 9.29 -17.96
N MET A 30 5.79 9.07 -16.89
CA MET A 30 5.22 10.15 -16.07
C MET A 30 6.22 10.77 -15.10
N PHE A 31 7.24 10.02 -14.68
CA PHE A 31 8.26 10.44 -13.73
C PHE A 31 9.68 10.14 -14.25
N THR A 32 10.61 10.97 -13.85
CA THR A 32 12.05 10.76 -14.06
C THR A 32 12.77 10.88 -12.72
N LEU A 33 13.50 9.83 -12.33
CA LEU A 33 14.36 9.88 -11.14
C LEU A 33 15.56 10.78 -11.43
N VAL A 34 15.75 11.82 -10.62
CA VAL A 34 16.82 12.82 -10.82
C VAL A 34 17.68 13.03 -9.59
N ALA A 35 17.26 12.58 -8.41
CA ALA A 35 17.98 12.75 -7.16
C ALA A 35 17.75 11.57 -6.21
N GLY A 36 18.69 11.28 -5.31
CA GLY A 36 18.54 10.20 -4.36
C GLY A 36 19.37 10.33 -3.09
N ALA A 37 18.76 9.97 -1.95
CA ALA A 37 19.43 9.63 -0.69
C ALA A 37 19.22 8.12 -0.46
N LEU A 38 20.00 7.31 -1.20
CA LEU A 38 19.67 5.91 -1.49
C LEU A 38 20.11 4.91 -0.41
N SER A 39 21.01 5.33 0.48
CA SER A 39 21.50 4.51 1.61
C SER A 39 22.01 5.41 2.73
N SER A 40 21.97 4.92 3.97
CA SER A 40 22.66 5.52 5.11
C SER A 40 24.17 5.25 5.13
N ASP A 41 24.64 4.29 4.33
CA ASP A 41 26.05 4.01 4.09
C ASP A 41 26.53 4.87 2.91
N PRO A 42 27.56 5.73 3.10
CA PRO A 42 28.00 6.68 2.07
C PRO A 42 28.56 6.01 0.80
N GLU A 43 29.27 4.90 0.93
CA GLU A 43 29.84 4.19 -0.22
C GLU A 43 28.72 3.55 -1.05
N ARG A 44 27.79 2.89 -0.37
CA ARG A 44 26.61 2.30 -1.01
C ARG A 44 25.68 3.37 -1.60
N ALA A 45 25.54 4.53 -0.97
CA ALA A 45 24.77 5.65 -1.51
C ALA A 45 25.37 6.12 -2.84
N ARG A 46 26.70 6.31 -2.90
CA ARG A 46 27.42 6.70 -4.11
C ARG A 46 27.28 5.66 -5.22
N ALA A 47 27.62 4.41 -4.92
CA ALA A 47 27.50 3.30 -5.89
C ALA A 47 26.06 3.14 -6.41
N SER A 48 25.06 3.29 -5.54
CA SER A 48 23.66 3.26 -5.98
C SER A 48 23.29 4.43 -6.89
N GLY A 49 23.85 5.63 -6.67
CA GLY A 49 23.66 6.79 -7.53
C GLY A 49 24.27 6.58 -8.92
N GLU A 50 25.50 6.04 -8.97
CA GLU A 50 26.20 5.68 -10.20
C GLU A 50 25.43 4.64 -11.01
N ASP A 51 24.98 3.55 -10.37
CA ASP A 51 24.17 2.48 -11.00
C ASP A 51 22.86 3.01 -11.62
N LEU A 52 22.31 4.07 -11.05
CA LEU A 52 21.06 4.69 -11.50
C LEU A 52 21.29 5.89 -12.44
N GLY A 53 22.53 6.22 -12.75
CA GLY A 53 22.87 7.35 -13.63
C GLY A 53 22.52 8.71 -13.04
N LEU A 54 22.47 8.85 -11.71
CA LEU A 54 22.25 10.13 -11.06
C LEU A 54 23.51 10.99 -11.14
N ALA A 55 23.32 12.29 -11.31
CA ALA A 55 24.42 13.24 -11.24
C ALA A 55 25.05 13.19 -9.82
N PRO A 56 26.39 13.24 -9.71
CA PRO A 56 27.08 13.14 -8.42
C PRO A 56 26.58 14.16 -7.39
N GLU A 57 26.29 15.39 -7.81
CA GLU A 57 25.76 16.47 -6.98
C GLU A 57 24.30 16.29 -6.57
N ARG A 58 23.61 15.30 -7.12
CA ARG A 58 22.23 14.90 -6.76
C ARG A 58 22.18 13.52 -6.12
N THR A 59 23.32 12.94 -5.76
CA THR A 59 23.47 11.74 -4.95
C THR A 59 23.81 12.15 -3.52
N TYR A 60 22.80 12.20 -2.68
CA TYR A 60 22.89 12.73 -1.32
C TYR A 60 23.21 11.65 -0.30
N MET A 61 23.99 12.00 0.73
CA MET A 61 24.34 11.12 1.83
C MET A 61 23.23 11.06 2.89
N THR A 62 22.38 12.10 2.94
CA THR A 62 21.26 12.18 3.90
C THR A 62 20.00 12.70 3.21
N TRP A 63 18.84 12.21 3.63
CA TRP A 63 17.55 12.71 3.15
C TRP A 63 17.31 14.18 3.51
N ASP A 64 17.82 14.65 4.66
CA ASP A 64 17.67 16.02 5.09
C ASP A 64 18.52 16.98 4.24
N GLY A 65 19.75 16.59 3.90
CA GLY A 65 20.57 17.31 2.93
C GLY A 65 19.90 17.38 1.56
N MET A 66 19.33 16.29 1.10
CA MET A 66 18.55 16.23 -0.14
C MET A 66 17.35 17.18 -0.09
N ALA A 67 16.55 17.14 0.98
CA ALA A 67 15.36 17.97 1.11
C ALA A 67 15.69 19.47 1.05
N ARG A 68 16.74 19.89 1.74
CA ARG A 68 17.22 21.30 1.71
C ARG A 68 17.74 21.71 0.33
N ALA A 69 18.58 20.90 -0.27
CA ALA A 69 19.19 21.22 -1.55
C ALA A 69 18.15 21.27 -2.68
N GLU A 70 17.32 20.22 -2.79
CA GLU A 70 16.33 20.11 -3.85
C GLU A 70 15.21 21.17 -3.77
N ALA A 71 14.84 21.62 -2.58
CA ALA A 71 13.84 22.68 -2.39
C ALA A 71 14.29 24.05 -2.92
N THR A 72 15.59 24.28 -3.05
CA THR A 72 16.14 25.58 -3.51
C THR A 72 16.61 25.56 -4.96
N ARG A 73 16.66 24.39 -5.60
CA ARG A 73 17.10 24.28 -6.99
C ARG A 73 16.00 24.70 -7.96
N PRO A 74 16.32 25.43 -9.05
CA PRO A 74 15.35 25.73 -10.12
C PRO A 74 14.82 24.49 -10.82
N ASP A 75 15.67 23.44 -10.88
CA ASP A 75 15.37 22.12 -11.45
C ASP A 75 15.14 21.04 -10.37
N GLY A 76 14.81 21.45 -9.15
CA GLY A 76 14.62 20.56 -7.99
C GLY A 76 13.51 19.53 -8.20
N ILE A 77 13.47 18.52 -7.34
CA ILE A 77 12.43 17.50 -7.39
C ILE A 77 11.05 18.10 -7.07
N GLU A 78 10.02 17.54 -7.70
CA GLU A 78 8.62 17.91 -7.47
C GLU A 78 7.96 16.91 -6.52
N ALA A 79 8.44 15.66 -6.51
CA ALA A 79 7.97 14.60 -5.63
C ALA A 79 9.14 13.74 -5.13
N VAL A 80 8.97 13.12 -3.97
CA VAL A 80 9.93 12.15 -3.43
C VAL A 80 9.25 10.82 -3.12
N ALA A 81 9.87 9.71 -3.52
CA ALA A 81 9.48 8.36 -3.11
C ALA A 81 10.28 7.97 -1.86
N ILE A 82 9.60 7.64 -0.76
CA ILE A 82 10.20 7.17 0.49
C ILE A 82 9.96 5.68 0.59
N VAL A 83 11.03 4.90 0.48
CA VAL A 83 11.04 3.43 0.39
C VAL A 83 12.00 2.82 1.41
N THR A 84 12.03 3.42 2.58
CA THR A 84 12.82 2.99 3.75
C THR A 84 12.05 1.98 4.61
N PRO A 85 12.67 1.34 5.61
CA PRO A 85 11.93 0.65 6.67
C PRO A 85 10.96 1.58 7.42
N ASN A 86 9.87 1.03 7.96
CA ASN A 86 8.73 1.76 8.51
C ASN A 86 9.10 2.85 9.52
N HIS A 87 10.04 2.57 10.43
CA HIS A 87 10.48 3.53 11.47
C HIS A 87 11.24 4.74 10.92
N LEU A 88 11.62 4.72 9.64
CA LEU A 88 12.34 5.79 8.96
C LEU A 88 11.45 6.59 7.99
N HIS A 89 10.13 6.39 7.98
CA HIS A 89 9.21 7.13 7.12
C HIS A 89 9.00 8.57 7.57
N ALA A 90 8.85 8.80 8.88
CA ALA A 90 8.38 10.08 9.40
C ALA A 90 9.36 11.24 9.15
N GLY A 91 10.65 11.04 9.43
CA GLY A 91 11.65 12.10 9.26
C GLY A 91 11.68 12.69 7.84
N PRO A 92 11.92 11.87 6.81
CA PRO A 92 11.92 12.38 5.44
C PRO A 92 10.53 12.87 5.00
N ALA A 93 9.43 12.19 5.35
CA ALA A 93 8.09 12.63 4.95
C ALA A 93 7.79 14.06 5.44
N VAL A 94 8.03 14.34 6.72
CA VAL A 94 7.86 15.67 7.31
C VAL A 94 8.76 16.69 6.61
N ALA A 95 10.05 16.38 6.45
CA ALA A 95 11.01 17.31 5.90
C ALA A 95 10.70 17.73 4.45
N PHE A 96 10.23 16.82 3.60
CA PHE A 96 9.87 17.15 2.23
C PHE A 96 8.51 17.86 2.15
N LEU A 97 7.50 17.46 2.95
CA LEU A 97 6.21 18.14 3.02
C LEU A 97 6.37 19.62 3.44
N GLU A 98 7.14 19.89 4.49
CA GLU A 98 7.41 21.26 4.97
C GLU A 98 8.06 22.15 3.91
N ARG A 99 8.67 21.56 2.90
CA ARG A 99 9.32 22.26 1.77
C ARG A 99 8.48 22.29 0.50
N GLY A 100 7.21 21.90 0.58
CA GLY A 100 6.29 21.91 -0.56
C GLY A 100 6.56 20.82 -1.61
N ILE A 101 7.34 19.78 -1.27
CA ILE A 101 7.64 18.66 -2.16
C ILE A 101 6.64 17.54 -1.88
N HIS A 102 5.96 17.06 -2.93
CA HIS A 102 4.98 15.98 -2.81
C HIS A 102 5.63 14.69 -2.33
N VAL A 103 4.94 13.94 -1.46
CA VAL A 103 5.49 12.71 -0.85
C VAL A 103 4.72 11.48 -1.34
N ILE A 104 5.45 10.49 -1.82
CA ILE A 104 5.00 9.14 -2.16
C ILE A 104 5.67 8.19 -1.18
N CYS A 105 4.96 7.80 -0.12
CA CYS A 105 5.52 7.00 0.96
C CYS A 105 5.09 5.54 0.82
N ASP A 106 6.03 4.60 1.07
CA ASP A 106 5.66 3.19 1.16
C ASP A 106 4.84 2.91 2.43
N LYS A 107 4.06 1.83 2.39
CA LYS A 107 3.21 1.39 3.50
C LYS A 107 4.01 0.56 4.54
N PRO A 108 3.50 0.43 5.79
CA PRO A 108 2.46 1.24 6.44
C PRO A 108 2.91 2.70 6.64
N LEU A 109 2.00 3.57 7.05
CA LEU A 109 2.30 4.99 7.21
C LEU A 109 3.53 5.25 8.08
N ALA A 110 3.65 4.55 9.21
CA ALA A 110 4.75 4.65 10.15
C ALA A 110 4.84 3.39 11.02
N ALA A 111 5.88 3.30 11.87
CA ALA A 111 6.03 2.23 12.87
C ALA A 111 5.27 2.53 14.17
N THR A 112 5.04 3.81 14.50
CA THR A 112 4.34 4.23 15.73
C THR A 112 3.26 5.29 15.47
N ALA A 113 2.33 5.43 16.40
CA ALA A 113 1.25 6.42 16.33
C ALA A 113 1.78 7.85 16.33
N GLU A 114 2.83 8.15 17.12
CA GLU A 114 3.47 9.45 17.20
C GLU A 114 4.09 9.86 15.87
N GLN A 115 4.78 8.92 15.20
CA GLN A 115 5.33 9.14 13.87
C GLN A 115 4.23 9.40 12.84
N ALA A 116 3.15 8.64 12.88
CA ALA A 116 2.00 8.83 12.01
C ALA A 116 1.33 10.19 12.22
N ALA A 117 1.19 10.62 13.49
CA ALA A 117 0.65 11.93 13.83
C ALA A 117 1.53 13.08 13.32
N ALA A 118 2.86 12.94 13.39
CA ALA A 118 3.80 13.93 12.85
C ALA A 118 3.69 14.07 11.33
N ILE A 119 3.62 12.94 10.61
CA ILE A 119 3.40 12.96 9.14
C ILE A 119 2.06 13.64 8.82
N ALA A 120 1.00 13.28 9.56
CA ALA A 120 -0.33 13.83 9.33
C ALA A 120 -0.39 15.35 9.56
N ALA A 121 0.26 15.83 10.62
CA ALA A 121 0.35 17.26 10.92
C ALA A 121 1.08 18.01 9.78
N ALA A 122 2.23 17.49 9.32
CA ALA A 122 2.98 18.08 8.22
C ALA A 122 2.19 18.05 6.91
N ALA A 123 1.51 16.95 6.59
CA ALA A 123 0.70 16.82 5.37
C ALA A 123 -0.49 17.79 5.35
N ARG A 124 -1.14 18.03 6.49
CA ARG A 124 -2.25 18.98 6.60
C ARG A 124 -1.80 20.45 6.59
N ALA A 125 -0.62 20.74 7.11
CA ALA A 125 -0.04 22.08 7.13
C ALA A 125 0.60 22.46 5.78
N SER A 126 0.99 21.47 4.98
CA SER A 126 1.67 21.68 3.70
C SER A 126 0.69 21.90 2.55
N GLY A 127 1.11 22.68 1.54
CA GLY A 127 0.46 22.71 0.23
C GLY A 127 0.80 21.51 -0.66
N ALA A 128 1.72 20.63 -0.21
CA ALA A 128 2.11 19.43 -0.95
C ALA A 128 1.15 18.28 -0.68
N MET A 129 1.07 17.36 -1.64
CA MET A 129 0.24 16.16 -1.52
C MET A 129 1.03 15.01 -0.91
N PHE A 130 0.35 14.21 -0.08
CA PHE A 130 0.85 12.95 0.46
C PHE A 130 0.10 11.78 -0.15
N PHE A 131 0.84 10.75 -0.56
CA PHE A 131 0.33 9.49 -1.12
C PHE A 131 0.98 8.30 -0.41
N LEU A 132 0.17 7.28 -0.10
CA LEU A 132 0.60 6.04 0.54
C LEU A 132 0.44 4.88 -0.45
N THR A 133 1.51 4.12 -0.70
CA THR A 133 1.53 3.13 -1.77
C THR A 133 0.97 1.76 -1.37
N HIS A 134 -0.33 1.70 -1.10
CA HIS A 134 -1.04 0.43 -1.18
C HIS A 134 -1.25 0.07 -2.66
N ASN A 135 -0.48 -0.89 -3.18
CA ASN A 135 -0.41 -1.15 -4.62
C ASN A 135 -1.62 -1.89 -5.21
N TYR A 136 -2.27 -2.75 -4.44
CA TYR A 136 -3.35 -3.60 -4.96
C TYR A 136 -4.57 -2.83 -5.50
N PRO A 137 -4.95 -1.65 -4.95
CA PRO A 137 -5.90 -0.75 -5.58
C PRO A 137 -5.52 -0.24 -6.99
N GLY A 138 -4.26 -0.43 -7.41
CA GLY A 138 -3.81 -0.17 -8.76
C GLY A 138 -4.16 -1.26 -9.77
N THR A 139 -4.57 -2.46 -9.31
CA THR A 139 -4.94 -3.58 -10.18
C THR A 139 -6.25 -3.31 -10.91
N PRO A 140 -6.33 -3.45 -12.24
CA PRO A 140 -7.54 -3.14 -13.02
C PRO A 140 -8.79 -3.87 -12.52
N MET A 141 -8.70 -5.18 -12.21
CA MET A 141 -9.87 -5.95 -11.75
C MET A 141 -10.31 -5.60 -10.32
N VAL A 142 -9.43 -5.07 -9.48
CA VAL A 142 -9.80 -4.48 -8.19
C VAL A 142 -10.58 -3.18 -8.37
N ARG A 143 -10.18 -2.36 -9.34
CA ARG A 143 -10.91 -1.13 -9.72
C ARG A 143 -12.27 -1.44 -10.32
N GLU A 144 -12.34 -2.48 -11.15
CA GLU A 144 -13.61 -2.97 -11.68
C GLU A 144 -14.54 -3.45 -10.56
N ALA A 145 -14.02 -4.25 -9.62
CA ALA A 145 -14.78 -4.69 -8.44
C ALA A 145 -15.35 -3.49 -7.66
N ARG A 146 -14.52 -2.45 -7.41
CA ARG A 146 -14.97 -1.20 -6.78
C ARG A 146 -16.06 -0.50 -7.60
N ALA A 147 -15.89 -0.39 -8.92
CA ALA A 147 -16.87 0.23 -9.80
C ALA A 147 -18.21 -0.52 -9.80
N MET A 148 -18.17 -1.86 -9.81
CA MET A 148 -19.37 -2.70 -9.71
C MET A 148 -20.08 -2.53 -8.37
N VAL A 149 -19.36 -2.47 -7.25
CA VAL A 149 -19.93 -2.18 -5.92
C VAL A 149 -20.59 -0.80 -5.91
N ALA A 150 -19.89 0.22 -6.39
CA ALA A 150 -20.39 1.60 -6.44
C ALA A 150 -21.63 1.76 -7.36
N ALA A 151 -21.70 0.96 -8.43
CA ALA A 151 -22.85 0.89 -9.32
C ALA A 151 -24.04 0.08 -8.77
N GLY A 152 -23.91 -0.49 -7.56
CA GLY A 152 -24.96 -1.29 -6.92
C GLY A 152 -25.13 -2.70 -7.47
N ALA A 153 -24.15 -3.22 -8.24
CA ALA A 153 -24.24 -4.57 -8.84
C ALA A 153 -24.38 -5.72 -7.82
N LEU A 154 -24.02 -5.48 -6.56
CA LEU A 154 -24.15 -6.45 -5.47
C LEU A 154 -25.38 -6.18 -4.57
N GLY A 155 -26.10 -5.09 -4.80
CA GLY A 155 -27.13 -4.62 -3.87
C GLY A 155 -26.50 -4.16 -2.53
N ALA A 156 -27.23 -4.30 -1.42
CA ALA A 156 -26.73 -3.98 -0.08
C ALA A 156 -25.65 -5.00 0.33
N LEU A 157 -24.44 -4.52 0.59
CA LEU A 157 -23.35 -5.38 1.05
C LEU A 157 -23.67 -5.98 2.43
N ARG A 158 -23.44 -7.28 2.57
CA ARG A 158 -23.68 -8.06 3.79
C ARG A 158 -22.40 -8.62 4.38
N LEU A 159 -21.51 -9.16 3.52
CA LEU A 159 -20.28 -9.82 3.96
C LEU A 159 -19.07 -9.29 3.20
N VAL A 160 -17.98 -9.09 3.94
CA VAL A 160 -16.65 -8.71 3.44
C VAL A 160 -15.64 -9.71 3.99
N GLU A 161 -15.04 -10.51 3.14
CA GLU A 161 -13.99 -11.44 3.54
C GLU A 161 -12.70 -11.08 2.81
N VAL A 162 -11.63 -10.88 3.55
CA VAL A 162 -10.30 -10.59 3.01
C VAL A 162 -9.26 -11.42 3.73
N GLU A 163 -8.36 -12.00 2.96
CA GLU A 163 -7.22 -12.72 3.49
C GLU A 163 -5.93 -12.29 2.77
N TYR A 164 -4.82 -12.23 3.50
CA TYR A 164 -3.49 -12.09 2.94
C TYR A 164 -2.54 -13.03 3.66
N VAL A 165 -2.22 -14.13 3.02
CA VAL A 165 -1.50 -15.24 3.62
C VAL A 165 -0.27 -15.62 2.81
N GLN A 166 0.82 -15.90 3.51
CA GLN A 166 2.14 -16.24 2.97
C GLN A 166 2.79 -17.29 3.88
N ASP A 167 3.80 -18.01 3.40
CA ASP A 167 4.55 -18.98 4.18
C ASP A 167 6.05 -18.66 4.36
N TRP A 168 6.54 -17.59 3.77
CA TRP A 168 7.96 -17.28 3.70
C TRP A 168 8.64 -17.06 5.07
N LEU A 169 7.88 -16.77 6.12
CA LEU A 169 8.33 -16.65 7.51
C LEU A 169 7.89 -17.82 8.39
N ALA A 170 7.39 -18.93 7.81
CA ALA A 170 6.98 -20.12 8.58
C ALA A 170 8.13 -20.76 9.38
N ARG A 171 9.36 -20.44 9.02
CA ARG A 171 10.58 -20.85 9.74
C ARG A 171 11.45 -19.63 10.05
N PRO A 172 12.40 -19.73 11.00
CA PRO A 172 13.41 -18.69 11.15
C PRO A 172 14.17 -18.46 9.85
N VAL A 173 14.20 -17.21 9.37
CA VAL A 173 14.90 -16.79 8.16
C VAL A 173 15.84 -15.65 8.52
N SER A 174 17.09 -15.73 8.09
CA SER A 174 18.09 -14.66 8.22
C SER A 174 18.41 -14.07 6.85
N ASN A 175 17.83 -12.92 6.57
CA ASN A 175 18.16 -12.10 5.40
C ASN A 175 17.72 -10.64 5.66
N LYS A 176 18.22 -9.71 4.83
CA LYS A 176 17.95 -8.28 4.98
C LYS A 176 16.44 -7.95 5.10
N GLN A 177 15.56 -8.70 4.44
CA GLN A 177 14.12 -8.46 4.46
C GLN A 177 13.48 -8.96 5.75
N ALA A 178 13.87 -10.15 6.24
CA ALA A 178 13.37 -10.71 7.49
C ALA A 178 13.88 -9.92 8.71
N ASP A 179 15.16 -9.55 8.72
CA ASP A 179 15.84 -8.94 9.87
C ASP A 179 15.15 -7.68 10.41
N TRP A 180 14.65 -6.78 9.53
CA TRP A 180 13.96 -5.60 10.01
C TRP A 180 12.46 -5.84 10.23
N ARG A 181 11.82 -6.78 9.49
CA ARG A 181 10.40 -7.10 9.64
C ARG A 181 10.09 -7.86 10.93
N THR A 182 11.03 -8.64 11.41
CA THR A 182 10.89 -9.43 12.65
C THR A 182 11.40 -8.68 13.89
N ASP A 183 11.88 -7.44 13.73
CA ASP A 183 12.30 -6.56 14.83
C ASP A 183 11.18 -5.55 15.14
N PRO A 184 10.53 -5.63 16.33
CA PRO A 184 9.42 -4.74 16.68
C PRO A 184 9.79 -3.25 16.71
N ALA A 185 11.04 -2.91 17.03
CA ALA A 185 11.51 -1.52 17.03
C ALA A 185 11.59 -0.91 15.62
N ARG A 186 11.72 -1.74 14.59
CA ARG A 186 11.89 -1.32 13.19
C ARG A 186 10.63 -1.47 12.35
N SER A 187 9.87 -2.51 12.57
CA SER A 187 8.64 -2.82 11.83
C SER A 187 7.39 -2.20 12.47
N GLY A 188 7.36 -2.06 13.81
CA GLY A 188 6.19 -1.66 14.58
C GLY A 188 5.23 -2.82 14.84
N ALA A 189 4.94 -3.64 13.84
CA ALA A 189 4.12 -4.86 13.91
C ALA A 189 4.61 -5.86 12.84
N GLY A 190 4.32 -7.14 13.02
CA GLY A 190 4.70 -8.21 12.10
C GLY A 190 3.74 -8.37 10.91
N ALA A 191 3.11 -9.54 10.78
CA ALA A 191 2.14 -9.83 9.71
C ALA A 191 0.99 -8.82 9.67
N LEU A 192 0.52 -8.39 10.83
CA LEU A 192 -0.53 -7.36 10.96
C LEU A 192 -0.13 -6.05 10.26
N GLY A 193 1.07 -5.54 10.51
CA GLY A 193 1.57 -4.29 9.92
C GLY A 193 2.00 -4.45 8.47
N ASP A 194 2.66 -5.57 8.12
CA ASP A 194 3.21 -5.78 6.78
C ASP A 194 2.13 -6.11 5.75
N ILE A 195 1.33 -7.16 5.99
CA ILE A 195 0.32 -7.65 5.04
C ILE A 195 -1.12 -7.41 5.49
N GLY A 196 -1.39 -7.36 6.80
CA GLY A 196 -2.72 -7.05 7.33
C GLY A 196 -3.24 -5.68 6.91
N THR A 197 -2.37 -4.67 6.85
CA THR A 197 -2.72 -3.31 6.37
C THR A 197 -3.08 -3.28 4.89
N HIS A 198 -2.47 -4.13 4.04
CA HIS A 198 -2.87 -4.29 2.65
C HIS A 198 -4.26 -4.92 2.52
N ALA A 199 -4.52 -6.01 3.27
CA ALA A 199 -5.83 -6.67 3.29
C ALA A 199 -6.92 -5.68 3.75
N TRP A 200 -6.65 -4.94 4.83
CA TRP A 200 -7.53 -3.89 5.34
C TRP A 200 -7.83 -2.81 4.28
N ASN A 201 -6.78 -2.24 3.68
CA ASN A 201 -6.92 -1.20 2.66
C ASN A 201 -7.71 -1.71 1.44
N LEU A 202 -7.43 -2.94 0.96
CA LEU A 202 -8.15 -3.54 -0.17
C LEU A 202 -9.64 -3.71 0.13
N ALA A 203 -9.99 -4.24 1.30
CA ALA A 203 -11.38 -4.42 1.73
C ALA A 203 -12.13 -3.09 1.78
N ARG A 204 -11.51 -2.06 2.36
CA ARG A 204 -12.06 -0.70 2.46
C ARG A 204 -12.18 -0.03 1.09
N PHE A 205 -11.15 -0.13 0.27
CA PHE A 205 -11.12 0.46 -1.07
C PHE A 205 -12.24 -0.07 -1.96
N VAL A 206 -12.48 -1.38 -1.95
CA VAL A 206 -13.49 -1.99 -2.83
C VAL A 206 -14.89 -1.85 -2.26
N SER A 207 -15.08 -2.11 -0.96
CA SER A 207 -16.41 -2.08 -0.35
C SER A 207 -16.96 -0.67 -0.12
N GLY A 208 -16.08 0.32 0.14
CA GLY A 208 -16.48 1.67 0.53
C GLY A 208 -17.11 1.75 1.93
N LEU A 209 -17.18 0.65 2.68
CA LEU A 209 -17.87 0.59 3.97
C LEU A 209 -17.06 1.27 5.07
N ALA A 210 -17.69 2.03 5.95
CA ALA A 210 -17.06 2.61 7.14
C ALA A 210 -16.96 1.56 8.25
N PRO A 211 -15.78 1.35 8.90
CA PRO A 211 -15.65 0.42 10.01
C PRO A 211 -16.26 1.01 11.29
N GLU A 212 -16.92 0.18 12.10
CA GLU A 212 -17.45 0.56 13.41
C GLU A 212 -16.66 -0.07 14.55
N ALA A 213 -16.36 -1.37 14.45
CA ALA A 213 -15.64 -2.10 15.48
C ALA A 213 -14.98 -3.35 14.92
N LEU A 214 -13.98 -3.85 15.64
CA LEU A 214 -13.37 -5.14 15.37
C LEU A 214 -13.14 -5.95 16.67
N ALA A 215 -13.02 -7.26 16.52
CA ALA A 215 -12.54 -8.21 17.51
C ALA A 215 -11.45 -9.06 16.87
N ALA A 216 -10.28 -9.16 17.49
CA ALA A 216 -9.14 -9.82 16.86
C ALA A 216 -8.35 -10.70 17.84
N GLU A 217 -7.73 -11.72 17.27
CA GLU A 217 -6.64 -12.49 17.86
C GLU A 217 -5.37 -12.23 17.08
N VAL A 218 -4.32 -11.77 17.76
CA VAL A 218 -2.99 -11.53 17.22
C VAL A 218 -2.04 -12.50 17.87
N SER A 219 -1.38 -13.35 17.08
CA SER A 219 -0.59 -14.47 17.58
C SER A 219 0.83 -14.42 17.05
N THR A 220 1.77 -14.95 17.87
CA THR A 220 3.16 -15.24 17.49
C THR A 220 3.36 -16.74 17.60
N LEU A 221 3.36 -17.44 16.46
CA LEU A 221 3.36 -18.90 16.38
C LEU A 221 4.76 -19.49 16.21
N VAL A 222 5.69 -18.73 15.60
CA VAL A 222 7.06 -19.19 15.40
C VAL A 222 7.88 -18.96 16.69
N PRO A 223 8.49 -20.01 17.29
CA PRO A 223 9.27 -19.87 18.51
C PRO A 223 10.37 -18.82 18.40
N GLY A 224 10.49 -17.97 19.43
CA GLY A 224 11.52 -16.93 19.52
C GLY A 224 11.28 -15.68 18.69
N ARG A 225 10.20 -15.61 17.90
CA ARG A 225 9.80 -14.39 17.19
C ARG A 225 9.25 -13.35 18.17
N ARG A 226 9.55 -12.07 17.92
CA ARG A 226 9.17 -10.95 18.80
C ARG A 226 8.03 -10.10 18.25
N VAL A 227 7.60 -10.36 17.02
CA VAL A 227 6.45 -9.72 16.36
C VAL A 227 5.39 -10.76 16.06
N ASP A 228 4.18 -10.32 15.81
CA ASP A 228 3.10 -11.16 15.34
C ASP A 228 3.42 -11.80 13.98
N ASP A 229 2.96 -13.00 13.76
CA ASP A 229 3.06 -13.68 12.47
C ASP A 229 1.70 -14.18 11.95
N ASN A 230 0.64 -14.01 12.75
CA ASN A 230 -0.72 -14.36 12.41
C ASN A 230 -1.72 -13.43 13.09
N VAL A 231 -2.76 -13.02 12.37
CA VAL A 231 -3.89 -12.25 12.90
C VAL A 231 -5.19 -12.71 12.26
N SER A 232 -6.22 -12.91 13.08
CA SER A 232 -7.60 -13.16 12.66
C SER A 232 -8.50 -12.09 13.28
N ALA A 233 -9.29 -11.39 12.45
CA ALA A 233 -10.18 -10.34 12.94
C ALA A 233 -11.60 -10.50 12.39
N HIS A 234 -12.58 -10.26 13.26
CA HIS A 234 -13.98 -10.06 12.91
C HIS A 234 -14.26 -8.54 12.85
N LEU A 235 -15.02 -8.14 11.83
CA LEU A 235 -15.25 -6.73 11.52
C LEU A 235 -16.76 -6.42 11.55
N ARG A 236 -17.11 -5.23 12.05
CA ARG A 236 -18.43 -4.62 11.94
C ARG A 236 -18.32 -3.34 11.16
N PHE A 237 -19.19 -3.18 10.19
CA PHE A 237 -19.26 -2.00 9.35
C PHE A 237 -20.59 -1.27 9.53
N ALA A 238 -20.59 0.04 9.30
CA ALA A 238 -21.77 0.86 9.25
C ALA A 238 -22.79 0.26 8.25
N GLY A 239 -24.06 0.35 8.59
CA GLY A 239 -25.13 -0.27 7.78
C GLY A 239 -25.32 -1.77 8.00
N GLY A 240 -24.60 -2.36 8.97
CA GLY A 240 -24.87 -3.72 9.44
C GLY A 240 -24.07 -4.83 8.74
N ALA A 241 -23.24 -4.52 7.75
CA ALA A 241 -22.36 -5.51 7.13
C ALA A 241 -21.35 -6.10 8.13
N ARG A 242 -20.95 -7.34 7.90
CA ARG A 242 -19.97 -8.08 8.72
C ARG A 242 -18.77 -8.45 7.87
N GLY A 243 -17.60 -8.57 8.51
CA GLY A 243 -16.40 -8.97 7.80
C GLY A 243 -15.50 -9.90 8.59
N ARG A 244 -14.57 -10.51 7.87
CA ARG A 244 -13.44 -11.26 8.41
C ARG A 244 -12.18 -10.85 7.68
N LEU A 245 -11.09 -10.71 8.44
CA LEU A 245 -9.76 -10.50 7.92
C LEU A 245 -8.83 -11.56 8.50
N TRP A 246 -8.06 -12.20 7.64
CA TRP A 246 -6.98 -13.09 8.03
C TRP A 246 -5.68 -12.64 7.35
N ALA A 247 -4.64 -12.41 8.16
CA ALA A 247 -3.30 -12.15 7.65
C ALA A 247 -2.29 -13.03 8.39
N SER A 248 -1.47 -13.76 7.62
CA SER A 248 -0.49 -14.70 8.19
C SER A 248 0.74 -14.80 7.31
N GLN A 249 1.92 -14.82 7.92
CA GLN A 249 3.19 -15.07 7.23
C GLN A 249 3.75 -16.48 7.52
N VAL A 250 2.89 -17.34 8.09
CA VAL A 250 3.25 -18.72 8.46
C VAL A 250 2.25 -19.76 7.92
N ALA A 251 1.39 -19.35 6.99
CA ALA A 251 0.38 -20.20 6.38
C ALA A 251 1.00 -21.03 5.24
N VAL A 252 1.61 -22.16 5.58
CA VAL A 252 2.33 -23.04 4.65
C VAL A 252 1.43 -23.46 3.48
N GLY A 253 1.98 -23.34 2.25
CA GLY A 253 1.27 -23.63 1.01
C GLY A 253 0.68 -22.41 0.31
N HIS A 254 0.91 -21.21 0.84
CA HIS A 254 0.53 -19.93 0.23
C HIS A 254 1.77 -19.08 -0.10
N GLU A 255 1.97 -18.75 -1.36
CA GLU A 255 3.10 -17.92 -1.78
C GLU A 255 2.81 -16.44 -1.53
N ASN A 256 1.65 -15.93 -2.02
CA ASN A 256 1.24 -14.53 -1.87
C ASN A 256 -0.29 -14.39 -1.96
N GLY A 257 -1.01 -15.15 -1.17
CA GLY A 257 -2.45 -15.35 -1.22
C GLY A 257 -3.24 -14.18 -0.67
N LEU A 258 -3.27 -13.03 -1.39
CA LEU A 258 -4.22 -11.95 -1.11
C LEU A 258 -5.52 -12.22 -1.87
N ARG A 259 -6.63 -12.33 -1.18
CA ARG A 259 -7.95 -12.60 -1.75
C ARG A 259 -9.01 -11.73 -1.11
N LEU A 260 -9.96 -11.25 -1.93
CA LEU A 260 -11.12 -10.49 -1.49
C LEU A 260 -12.40 -11.14 -1.99
N ARG A 261 -13.35 -11.36 -1.08
CA ARG A 261 -14.70 -11.83 -1.39
C ARG A 261 -15.73 -10.87 -0.79
N LEU A 262 -16.69 -10.46 -1.60
CA LEU A 262 -17.82 -9.63 -1.18
C LEU A 262 -19.12 -10.34 -1.50
N ALA A 263 -20.08 -10.29 -0.58
CA ALA A 263 -21.44 -10.75 -0.83
C ALA A 263 -22.45 -9.68 -0.39
N GLY A 264 -23.34 -9.36 -1.32
CA GLY A 264 -24.46 -8.45 -1.09
C GLY A 264 -25.82 -9.14 -1.19
N SER A 265 -26.90 -8.36 -1.29
CA SER A 265 -28.25 -8.88 -1.47
C SER A 265 -28.48 -9.48 -2.86
N ASP A 266 -27.80 -8.94 -3.88
CA ASP A 266 -28.09 -9.19 -5.29
C ASP A 266 -26.93 -9.88 -6.03
N GLY A 267 -25.76 -9.99 -5.41
CA GLY A 267 -24.63 -10.67 -6.02
C GLY A 267 -23.40 -10.76 -5.12
N GLY A 268 -22.38 -11.46 -5.63
CA GLY A 268 -21.09 -11.64 -4.97
C GLY A 268 -19.91 -11.49 -5.92
N LEU A 269 -18.78 -11.04 -5.39
CA LEU A 269 -17.51 -10.91 -6.08
C LEU A 269 -16.43 -11.74 -5.38
N ASP A 270 -15.47 -12.26 -6.18
CA ASP A 270 -14.30 -13.00 -5.68
C ASP A 270 -13.09 -12.68 -6.58
N TRP A 271 -12.04 -12.12 -5.98
CA TRP A 271 -10.79 -11.75 -6.64
C TRP A 271 -9.59 -12.29 -5.88
N SER A 272 -8.56 -12.73 -6.62
CA SER A 272 -7.29 -13.21 -6.06
C SER A 272 -6.11 -12.50 -6.74
N GLN A 273 -5.13 -12.11 -5.95
CA GLN A 273 -3.92 -11.42 -6.41
C GLN A 273 -3.01 -12.33 -7.25
N GLU A 274 -2.98 -13.64 -6.98
CA GLU A 274 -2.18 -14.60 -7.74
C GLU A 274 -2.75 -14.87 -9.15
N ASP A 275 -4.00 -14.45 -9.40
CA ASP A 275 -4.63 -14.39 -10.73
C ASP A 275 -5.30 -13.02 -10.95
N PRO A 276 -4.53 -11.92 -10.98
CA PRO A 276 -5.04 -10.55 -10.82
C PRO A 276 -5.88 -10.06 -11.99
N ASN A 277 -5.80 -10.73 -13.14
CA ASN A 277 -6.51 -10.34 -14.37
C ASN A 277 -7.94 -10.91 -14.45
N ARG A 278 -8.39 -11.60 -13.41
CA ARG A 278 -9.69 -12.27 -13.34
C ARG A 278 -10.49 -11.79 -12.14
N LEU A 279 -11.80 -11.68 -12.32
CA LEU A 279 -12.76 -11.36 -11.29
C LEU A 279 -13.99 -12.25 -11.48
N TRP A 280 -14.34 -12.99 -10.46
CA TRP A 280 -15.57 -13.77 -10.48
C TRP A 280 -16.73 -12.91 -9.96
N PHE A 281 -17.81 -12.87 -10.72
CA PHE A 281 -19.08 -12.24 -10.35
C PHE A 281 -20.22 -13.26 -10.40
N THR A 282 -21.04 -13.27 -9.38
CA THR A 282 -22.21 -14.16 -9.30
C THR A 282 -23.43 -13.31 -8.97
N PRO A 283 -24.32 -12.97 -9.93
CA PRO A 283 -25.63 -12.44 -9.63
C PRO A 283 -26.47 -13.49 -8.88
N ILE A 284 -27.33 -13.06 -7.97
CA ILE A 284 -28.18 -13.97 -7.23
C ILE A 284 -29.11 -14.75 -8.20
N GLY A 285 -29.17 -16.07 -8.03
CA GLY A 285 -29.99 -16.93 -8.89
C GLY A 285 -29.44 -17.20 -10.31
N GLU A 286 -28.24 -16.69 -10.62
CA GLU A 286 -27.60 -16.89 -11.92
C GLU A 286 -26.28 -17.65 -11.82
N PRO A 287 -25.77 -18.22 -12.95
CA PRO A 287 -24.48 -18.84 -13.00
C PRO A 287 -23.33 -17.84 -12.70
N ARG A 288 -22.29 -18.35 -12.05
CA ARG A 288 -21.05 -17.61 -11.81
C ARG A 288 -20.39 -17.24 -13.15
N ARG A 289 -20.01 -15.97 -13.31
CA ARG A 289 -19.40 -15.40 -14.49
C ARG A 289 -17.93 -15.04 -14.21
N LEU A 290 -17.05 -15.35 -15.14
CA LEU A 290 -15.66 -14.89 -15.12
C LEU A 290 -15.54 -13.62 -15.94
N LEU A 291 -15.15 -12.53 -15.29
CA LEU A 291 -14.76 -11.27 -15.93
C LEU A 291 -13.23 -11.24 -16.05
N THR A 292 -12.72 -10.85 -17.21
CA THR A 292 -11.29 -10.75 -17.46
C THR A 292 -10.90 -9.31 -17.78
N ARG A 293 -9.69 -8.92 -17.45
CA ARG A 293 -9.18 -7.58 -17.68
C ARG A 293 -9.35 -7.15 -19.16
N GLY A 294 -10.08 -6.04 -19.38
CA GLY A 294 -10.40 -5.52 -20.71
C GLY A 294 -11.27 -6.46 -21.56
N GLY A 295 -11.84 -7.51 -20.97
CA GLY A 295 -12.72 -8.46 -21.65
C GLY A 295 -14.17 -7.97 -21.78
N ALA A 296 -14.98 -8.73 -22.48
CA ALA A 296 -16.39 -8.44 -22.64
C ALA A 296 -17.11 -8.38 -21.27
N GLY A 297 -17.99 -7.39 -21.09
CA GLY A 297 -18.76 -7.20 -19.87
C GLY A 297 -18.03 -6.50 -18.74
N THR A 298 -16.80 -6.02 -18.96
CA THR A 298 -16.08 -5.16 -18.02
C THR A 298 -16.15 -3.69 -18.44
N GLY A 299 -16.10 -2.79 -17.44
CA GLY A 299 -16.13 -1.35 -17.64
C GLY A 299 -14.74 -0.74 -17.92
N PRO A 300 -14.67 0.60 -18.04
CA PRO A 300 -13.39 1.31 -18.23
C PRO A 300 -12.38 1.09 -17.10
N ALA A 301 -12.85 0.78 -15.90
CA ALA A 301 -11.99 0.52 -14.73
C ALA A 301 -11.11 -0.74 -14.88
N ALA A 302 -11.57 -1.70 -15.70
CA ALA A 302 -10.83 -2.94 -15.99
C ALA A 302 -9.80 -2.81 -17.12
N GLN A 303 -9.63 -1.62 -17.70
CA GLN A 303 -8.63 -1.41 -18.76
C GLN A 303 -7.21 -1.42 -18.19
N GLY A 304 -6.30 -1.96 -18.98
CA GLY A 304 -4.87 -2.01 -18.68
C GLY A 304 -4.03 -1.35 -19.77
N ARG A 305 -2.71 -1.52 -19.68
CA ARG A 305 -1.73 -0.99 -20.66
C ARG A 305 -1.63 -1.81 -21.91
N VAL A 306 -1.93 -3.11 -21.81
CA VAL A 306 -1.87 -4.06 -22.92
C VAL A 306 -3.27 -4.59 -23.23
N PRO A 307 -3.52 -5.09 -24.48
CA PRO A 307 -4.83 -5.62 -24.86
C PRO A 307 -5.30 -6.77 -23.96
N ALA A 308 -6.61 -7.05 -23.98
CA ALA A 308 -7.21 -8.18 -23.29
C ALA A 308 -6.47 -9.50 -23.65
N GLY A 309 -6.35 -10.40 -22.67
CA GLY A 309 -5.64 -11.67 -22.83
C GLY A 309 -4.13 -11.64 -22.55
N HIS A 310 -3.51 -10.46 -22.52
CA HIS A 310 -2.11 -10.32 -22.05
C HIS A 310 -2.10 -10.04 -20.54
N PRO A 311 -1.28 -10.76 -19.74
CA PRO A 311 -1.29 -10.55 -18.28
C PRO A 311 -0.66 -9.22 -17.89
N GLU A 312 -1.26 -8.55 -16.91
CA GLU A 312 -0.66 -7.47 -16.10
C GLU A 312 -0.62 -7.92 -14.64
N GLY A 313 0.32 -7.38 -13.85
CA GLY A 313 0.51 -7.82 -12.48
C GLY A 313 1.02 -6.73 -11.54
N TYR A 314 1.96 -7.11 -10.69
CA TYR A 314 2.45 -6.33 -9.55
C TYR A 314 3.07 -4.98 -9.97
N LEU A 315 3.89 -4.97 -11.01
CA LEU A 315 4.57 -3.75 -11.49
C LEU A 315 3.57 -2.77 -12.13
N GLU A 316 2.64 -3.29 -12.92
CA GLU A 316 1.61 -2.48 -13.57
C GLU A 316 0.62 -1.91 -12.55
N ALA A 317 0.33 -2.62 -11.46
CA ALA A 317 -0.47 -2.10 -10.36
C ALA A 317 0.21 -0.89 -9.69
N PHE A 318 1.52 -0.97 -9.41
CA PHE A 318 2.29 0.18 -8.96
C PHE A 318 2.33 1.33 -10.00
N ALA A 319 2.53 1.01 -11.27
CA ALA A 319 2.54 2.01 -12.33
C ALA A 319 1.20 2.75 -12.46
N THR A 320 0.09 2.06 -12.23
CA THR A 320 -1.25 2.67 -12.20
C THR A 320 -1.38 3.68 -11.05
N ILE A 321 -0.82 3.36 -9.86
CA ILE A 321 -0.74 4.32 -8.74
C ILE A 321 0.10 5.54 -9.15
N TYR A 322 1.26 5.34 -9.75
CA TYR A 322 2.11 6.45 -10.22
C TYR A 322 1.42 7.32 -11.28
N ALA A 323 0.65 6.72 -12.20
CA ALA A 323 -0.12 7.47 -13.18
C ALA A 323 -1.20 8.34 -12.52
N ASP A 324 -1.91 7.83 -11.53
CA ASP A 324 -2.91 8.60 -10.76
C ASP A 324 -2.26 9.71 -9.93
N ILE A 325 -1.13 9.45 -9.29
CA ILE A 325 -0.34 10.44 -8.55
C ILE A 325 0.11 11.57 -9.51
N SER A 326 0.65 11.21 -10.69
CA SER A 326 1.05 12.19 -11.69
C SER A 326 -0.12 13.07 -12.12
N ARG A 327 -1.30 12.48 -12.33
CA ARG A 327 -2.52 13.23 -12.66
C ARG A 327 -2.88 14.20 -11.53
N ALA A 328 -2.93 13.73 -10.29
CA ALA A 328 -3.25 14.56 -9.13
C ALA A 328 -2.29 15.74 -8.97
N ILE A 329 -0.98 15.51 -9.06
CA ILE A 329 0.04 16.56 -8.98
C ILE A 329 -0.14 17.60 -10.09
N ARG A 330 -0.43 17.16 -11.33
CA ARG A 330 -0.57 18.04 -12.49
C ARG A 330 -1.84 18.88 -12.48
N THR A 331 -2.92 18.31 -11.96
CA THR A 331 -4.23 18.99 -11.92
C THR A 331 -4.45 19.78 -10.63
N GLY A 332 -3.65 19.53 -9.59
CA GLY A 332 -3.90 20.05 -8.24
C GLY A 332 -5.06 19.36 -7.52
N ASP A 333 -5.69 18.35 -8.13
CA ASP A 333 -6.87 17.67 -7.59
C ASP A 333 -6.50 16.37 -6.87
N ARG A 334 -6.24 16.49 -5.56
CA ARG A 334 -5.99 15.33 -4.69
C ARG A 334 -7.27 14.51 -4.46
N ALA A 335 -8.43 15.16 -4.44
CA ALA A 335 -9.70 14.50 -4.09
C ALA A 335 -10.15 13.49 -5.16
N ALA A 336 -9.88 13.76 -6.43
CA ALA A 336 -10.15 12.82 -7.52
C ALA A 336 -9.15 11.66 -7.63
N CYS A 337 -8.07 11.68 -6.83
CA CYS A 337 -7.04 10.63 -6.87
C CYS A 337 -7.45 9.44 -6.00
N PRO A 338 -7.55 8.21 -6.57
CA PRO A 338 -7.97 7.03 -5.82
C PRO A 338 -6.84 6.41 -4.97
N VAL A 339 -5.62 6.93 -5.07
CA VAL A 339 -4.48 6.45 -4.28
C VAL A 339 -4.65 6.82 -2.82
N ALA A 340 -4.38 5.89 -1.92
CA ALA A 340 -4.46 6.10 -0.49
C ALA A 340 -3.68 7.36 -0.05
N GLY A 341 -4.23 8.09 0.88
CA GLY A 341 -3.65 9.32 1.42
C GLY A 341 -3.33 9.22 2.91
N ILE A 342 -3.21 10.38 3.53
CA ILE A 342 -2.87 10.47 4.95
C ILE A 342 -3.96 9.87 5.82
N GLU A 343 -5.24 10.09 5.48
CA GLU A 343 -6.36 9.57 6.27
C GLU A 343 -6.46 8.04 6.18
N ASP A 344 -6.22 7.45 5.00
CA ASP A 344 -6.14 6.00 4.83
C ASP A 344 -4.96 5.41 5.63
N GLY A 345 -3.84 6.11 5.68
CA GLY A 345 -2.69 5.73 6.48
C GLY A 345 -2.98 5.76 7.98
N LEU A 346 -3.63 6.82 8.47
CA LEU A 346 -4.06 6.93 9.86
C LEU A 346 -5.10 5.85 10.21
N GLU A 347 -6.02 5.54 9.31
CA GLU A 347 -6.99 4.45 9.49
C GLU A 347 -6.28 3.09 9.58
N GLY A 348 -5.26 2.84 8.75
CA GLY A 348 -4.41 1.65 8.86
C GLY A 348 -3.70 1.54 10.21
N MET A 349 -3.20 2.66 10.75
CA MET A 349 -2.59 2.67 12.09
C MET A 349 -3.63 2.41 13.20
N ARG A 350 -4.84 2.98 13.08
CA ARG A 350 -5.95 2.67 14.00
C ARG A 350 -6.34 1.20 13.95
N PHE A 351 -6.38 0.60 12.75
CA PHE A 351 -6.65 -0.83 12.57
C PHE A 351 -5.61 -1.69 13.31
N ILE A 352 -4.30 -1.40 13.17
CA ILE A 352 -3.24 -2.10 13.90
C ILE A 352 -3.47 -1.97 15.41
N ALA A 353 -3.66 -0.76 15.91
CA ALA A 353 -3.85 -0.49 17.34
C ALA A 353 -5.08 -1.21 17.90
N ALA A 354 -6.21 -1.19 17.17
CA ALA A 354 -7.45 -1.85 17.58
C ALA A 354 -7.30 -3.39 17.61
N CYS A 355 -6.59 -4.00 16.64
CA CYS A 355 -6.30 -5.43 16.67
C CYS A 355 -5.46 -5.83 17.89
N LEU A 356 -4.41 -5.07 18.18
CA LEU A 356 -3.55 -5.31 19.35
C LEU A 356 -4.33 -5.14 20.66
N ALA A 357 -5.12 -4.08 20.78
CA ALA A 357 -5.96 -3.83 21.97
C ALA A 357 -7.02 -4.91 22.18
N SER A 358 -7.70 -5.34 21.10
CA SER A 358 -8.66 -6.43 21.15
C SER A 358 -8.03 -7.73 21.61
N SER A 359 -6.90 -8.11 21.01
CA SER A 359 -6.18 -9.34 21.36
C SER A 359 -5.70 -9.32 22.82
N ALA A 360 -5.14 -8.20 23.30
CA ALA A 360 -4.74 -8.03 24.70
C ALA A 360 -5.92 -8.14 25.70
N ALA A 361 -7.13 -7.81 25.23
CA ALA A 361 -8.39 -7.93 25.98
C ALA A 361 -9.13 -9.25 25.75
N GLY A 362 -8.43 -10.31 25.29
CA GLY A 362 -9.00 -11.64 25.06
C GLY A 362 -10.00 -11.70 23.91
N GLY A 363 -9.83 -10.89 22.86
CA GLY A 363 -10.71 -10.84 21.71
C GLY A 363 -11.95 -9.96 21.89
N ALA A 364 -11.96 -9.05 22.86
CA ALA A 364 -13.06 -8.12 23.06
C ALA A 364 -13.22 -7.16 21.88
N TRP A 365 -14.47 -6.77 21.58
CA TRP A 365 -14.77 -5.78 20.56
C TRP A 365 -14.20 -4.40 20.90
N VAL A 366 -13.47 -3.81 19.97
CA VAL A 366 -12.87 -2.47 20.06
C VAL A 366 -13.49 -1.58 18.98
N ALA A 367 -13.89 -0.37 19.35
CA ALA A 367 -14.41 0.63 18.43
C ALA A 367 -13.30 1.17 17.50
N MET A 368 -13.67 1.51 16.26
CA MET A 368 -12.76 1.98 15.20
C MET A 368 -12.95 3.50 14.92
N HIS A 369 -13.09 4.30 15.99
CA HIS A 369 -13.31 5.77 15.88
C HIS A 369 -12.03 6.56 15.78
#